data_47d1813ea3b0770e0c0f204230d53baa
#
_entry.id   47d1813ea3b0770e0c0f204230d53baa
#
_cell.length_a   1.000
_cell.length_b   1.000
_cell.length_c   1.000
_cell.angle_alpha   90.00
_cell.angle_beta   90.00
_cell.angle_gamma   90.00
#
_symmetry.space_group_name_H-M   'P 1'
#
loop_
_entity.id
_entity.type
_entity.pdbx_description
1 polymer ?
#
loop_
_entity_poly.entity_id
_entity_poly.type
_entity_poly.pdbx_seq_one_letter_code
_entity_poly.pdbx_strand_id
1 'polypeptide(L)'
;LKKIKKNADLILASNVFAHADDLKAMTECMLKLLSKKGTIIIEVQYLLNTLKDLTFDNIYHEHYNYWSLTSLINFFKKFEVKIYKSEKVETHGGSIRVYLKKDKKVKIEKSVIQMLNEEEKFGIKKFKTYKIFGEKVYKIRENIRKNLKKLKNSKTKIIGYGAPAKATTALNFFGISNEIDFIVEDNKLKHNKFIPGVKILSLIHI
;
A
#
# COMPACT_ATOMS: atom_id res chain seq x y z
N LEU A 1 11.21 -13.87 21.82
CA LEU A 1 10.34 -15.06 21.94
C LEU A 1 10.58 -15.87 23.21
N LYS A 2 11.83 -15.97 23.73
CA LYS A 2 12.14 -16.75 24.96
C LYS A 2 11.36 -16.30 26.21
N LYS A 3 10.77 -15.08 26.24
CA LYS A 3 9.99 -14.56 27.38
C LYS A 3 8.49 -14.84 27.28
N ILE A 4 7.98 -15.33 26.15
CA ILE A 4 6.55 -15.57 25.96
C ILE A 4 6.25 -17.03 26.30
N LYS A 5 5.54 -17.23 27.41
CA LYS A 5 5.21 -18.57 27.96
C LYS A 5 3.95 -19.20 27.36
N LYS A 6 3.12 -18.43 26.65
CA LYS A 6 1.85 -18.91 26.08
C LYS A 6 1.78 -18.59 24.59
N ASN A 7 1.20 -19.50 23.81
CA ASN A 7 0.92 -19.26 22.40
C ASN A 7 -0.30 -18.34 22.25
N ALA A 8 -0.32 -17.57 21.17
CA ALA A 8 -1.40 -16.67 20.84
C ALA A 8 -2.48 -17.40 20.03
N ASP A 9 -3.74 -17.21 20.37
CA ASP A 9 -4.86 -17.70 19.58
C ASP A 9 -5.22 -16.77 18.42
N LEU A 10 -4.81 -15.51 18.52
CA LEU A 10 -4.97 -14.51 17.48
C LEU A 10 -3.69 -13.68 17.35
N ILE A 11 -3.22 -13.55 16.11
CA ILE A 11 -2.14 -12.62 15.76
C ILE A 11 -2.69 -11.67 14.69
N LEU A 12 -2.60 -10.38 14.96
CA LEU A 12 -3.01 -9.32 14.03
C LEU A 12 -1.78 -8.57 13.52
N ALA A 13 -1.66 -8.45 12.20
CA ALA A 13 -0.65 -7.66 11.52
C ALA A 13 -1.34 -6.70 10.53
N SER A 14 -1.76 -5.53 11.04
CA SER A 14 -2.43 -4.51 10.24
C SER A 14 -1.44 -3.46 9.78
N ASN A 15 -1.29 -3.30 8.48
CA ASN A 15 -0.42 -2.33 7.81
C ASN A 15 1.06 -2.37 8.24
N VAL A 16 1.55 -3.55 8.61
CA VAL A 16 2.96 -3.76 8.99
C VAL A 16 3.65 -4.80 8.09
N PHE A 17 2.89 -5.74 7.52
CA PHE A 17 3.45 -6.83 6.74
C PHE A 17 4.11 -6.34 5.42
N ALA A 18 3.59 -5.26 4.83
CA ALA A 18 4.16 -4.64 3.62
C ALA A 18 5.47 -3.88 3.90
N HIS A 19 5.74 -3.53 5.16
CA HIS A 19 6.92 -2.77 5.58
C HIS A 19 8.06 -3.67 6.10
N ALA A 20 7.87 -4.99 6.15
CA ALA A 20 8.88 -5.89 6.68
C ALA A 20 9.99 -6.16 5.66
N ASP A 21 11.24 -5.94 6.07
CA ASP A 21 12.43 -6.28 5.28
C ASP A 21 12.57 -7.80 5.14
N ASP A 22 12.44 -8.52 6.26
CA ASP A 22 12.51 -9.98 6.28
C ASP A 22 11.14 -10.59 6.58
N LEU A 23 10.36 -10.74 5.52
CA LEU A 23 9.03 -11.38 5.56
C LEU A 23 9.10 -12.84 6.01
N LYS A 24 10.20 -13.54 5.70
CA LYS A 24 10.36 -14.92 6.11
C LYS A 24 10.51 -15.01 7.63
N ALA A 25 11.45 -14.26 8.22
CA ALA A 25 11.65 -14.22 9.66
C ALA A 25 10.41 -13.77 10.40
N MET A 26 9.72 -12.72 9.90
CA MET A 26 8.46 -12.26 10.48
C MET A 26 7.40 -13.36 10.47
N THR A 27 7.23 -14.05 9.35
CA THR A 27 6.25 -15.15 9.22
C THR A 27 6.58 -16.31 10.14
N GLU A 28 7.84 -16.73 10.20
CA GLU A 28 8.29 -17.79 11.09
C GLU A 28 8.06 -17.43 12.56
N CYS A 29 8.30 -16.18 12.95
CA CYS A 29 8.01 -15.69 14.30
C CYS A 29 6.52 -15.73 14.63
N MET A 30 5.67 -15.25 13.73
CA MET A 30 4.21 -15.35 13.91
C MET A 30 3.76 -16.81 14.05
N LEU A 31 4.30 -17.70 13.22
CA LEU A 31 3.95 -19.12 13.26
C LEU A 31 4.45 -19.82 14.53
N LYS A 32 5.61 -19.45 15.07
CA LYS A 32 6.11 -19.96 16.36
C LYS A 32 5.23 -19.53 17.55
N LEU A 33 4.69 -18.32 17.47
CA LEU A 33 3.80 -17.78 18.52
C LEU A 33 2.37 -18.31 18.42
N LEU A 34 1.93 -18.72 17.23
CA LEU A 34 0.55 -19.11 16.99
C LEU A 34 0.23 -20.47 17.61
N SER A 35 -0.87 -20.56 18.35
CA SER A 35 -1.42 -21.82 18.85
C SER A 35 -1.86 -22.73 17.69
N LYS A 36 -2.06 -24.01 17.99
CA LYS A 36 -2.48 -25.01 16.97
C LYS A 36 -3.79 -24.64 16.26
N LYS A 37 -4.74 -24.05 16.99
CA LYS A 37 -6.04 -23.62 16.48
C LYS A 37 -6.11 -22.12 16.17
N GLY A 38 -5.03 -21.38 16.39
CA GLY A 38 -4.97 -19.95 16.26
C GLY A 38 -5.13 -19.45 14.82
N THR A 39 -5.46 -18.19 14.71
CA THR A 39 -5.63 -17.48 13.44
C THR A 39 -4.63 -16.33 13.34
N ILE A 40 -4.00 -16.16 12.19
CA ILE A 40 -3.28 -14.94 11.83
C ILE A 40 -4.19 -14.10 10.93
N ILE A 41 -4.31 -12.82 11.21
CA ILE A 41 -5.00 -11.85 10.37
C ILE A 41 -3.95 -10.86 9.86
N ILE A 42 -3.85 -10.73 8.55
CA ILE A 42 -2.96 -9.77 7.91
C ILE A 42 -3.80 -8.81 7.09
N GLU A 43 -3.60 -7.50 7.31
CA GLU A 43 -4.18 -6.44 6.51
C GLU A 43 -3.05 -5.68 5.83
N VAL A 44 -3.14 -5.58 4.50
CA VAL A 44 -2.15 -4.89 3.67
C VAL A 44 -2.85 -4.20 2.51
N GLN A 45 -2.17 -3.22 1.92
CA GLN A 45 -2.65 -2.55 0.74
C GLN A 45 -2.86 -3.55 -0.42
N TYR A 46 -4.00 -3.43 -1.11
CA TYR A 46 -4.39 -4.38 -2.15
C TYR A 46 -3.89 -3.91 -3.52
N LEU A 47 -2.95 -4.65 -4.10
CA LEU A 47 -2.36 -4.33 -5.40
C LEU A 47 -3.41 -4.16 -6.50
N LEU A 48 -4.49 -4.96 -6.48
CA LEU A 48 -5.57 -4.84 -7.46
C LEU A 48 -6.22 -3.45 -7.43
N ASN A 49 -6.46 -2.90 -6.24
CA ASN A 49 -7.00 -1.55 -6.09
C ASN A 49 -5.99 -0.50 -6.55
N THR A 50 -4.71 -0.64 -6.17
CA THR A 50 -3.64 0.25 -6.66
C THR A 50 -3.62 0.35 -8.18
N LEU A 51 -3.75 -0.79 -8.88
CA LEU A 51 -3.74 -0.83 -10.34
C LEU A 51 -5.03 -0.29 -10.96
N LYS A 52 -6.20 -0.53 -10.35
CA LYS A 52 -7.50 -0.04 -10.82
C LYS A 52 -7.65 1.46 -10.64
N ASP A 53 -7.31 1.95 -9.45
CA ASP A 53 -7.56 3.32 -9.00
C ASP A 53 -6.38 4.25 -9.30
N LEU A 54 -5.32 3.71 -9.91
CA LEU A 54 -4.10 4.41 -10.30
C LEU A 54 -3.41 5.13 -9.11
N THR A 55 -3.49 4.58 -7.92
CA THR A 55 -2.89 5.12 -6.69
C THR A 55 -1.39 4.82 -6.63
N PHE A 56 -0.65 5.29 -7.63
CA PHE A 56 0.79 5.06 -7.80
C PHE A 56 1.64 5.69 -6.69
N ASP A 57 1.12 6.71 -6.01
CA ASP A 57 1.74 7.39 -4.87
C ASP A 57 1.92 6.48 -3.65
N ASN A 58 1.25 5.33 -3.65
CA ASN A 58 1.51 4.26 -2.70
C ASN A 58 2.87 3.57 -2.91
N ILE A 59 3.54 3.82 -4.07
CA ILE A 59 4.86 3.27 -4.38
C ILE A 59 5.93 4.20 -3.80
N TYR A 60 6.28 4.00 -2.53
CA TYR A 60 7.28 4.78 -1.82
C TYR A 60 8.11 3.90 -0.88
N HIS A 61 9.18 4.47 -0.30
CA HIS A 61 10.28 3.74 0.36
C HIS A 61 9.87 2.88 1.56
N GLU A 62 8.74 3.14 2.22
CA GLU A 62 8.27 2.33 3.34
C GLU A 62 7.53 1.06 2.89
N HIS A 63 7.05 1.01 1.62
CA HIS A 63 6.36 -0.16 1.09
C HIS A 63 7.33 -1.03 0.29
N TYR A 64 7.95 -2.00 0.94
CA TYR A 64 8.85 -2.95 0.28
C TYR A 64 8.12 -3.98 -0.59
N ASN A 65 6.85 -4.24 -0.25
CA ASN A 65 6.07 -5.30 -0.88
C ASN A 65 4.65 -4.84 -1.24
N TYR A 66 4.19 -5.26 -2.42
CA TYR A 66 2.85 -5.01 -2.94
C TYR A 66 2.12 -6.32 -3.12
N TRP A 67 0.95 -6.46 -2.49
CA TRP A 67 0.29 -7.74 -2.34
C TRP A 67 -1.01 -7.83 -3.12
N SER A 68 -1.12 -8.88 -3.94
CA SER A 68 -2.39 -9.43 -4.41
C SER A 68 -2.75 -10.67 -3.57
N LEU A 69 -3.99 -11.12 -3.61
CA LEU A 69 -4.38 -12.38 -2.96
C LEU A 69 -3.61 -13.56 -3.55
N THR A 70 -3.43 -13.57 -4.87
CA THR A 70 -2.60 -14.57 -5.58
C THR A 70 -1.18 -14.61 -5.02
N SER A 71 -0.52 -13.46 -4.84
CA SER A 71 0.85 -13.42 -4.33
C SER A 71 0.92 -13.81 -2.85
N LEU A 72 -0.05 -13.41 -2.03
CA LEU A 72 -0.13 -13.84 -0.62
C LEU A 72 -0.28 -15.37 -0.51
N ILE A 73 -1.18 -15.98 -1.27
CA ILE A 73 -1.36 -17.43 -1.28
C ILE A 73 -0.06 -18.15 -1.66
N ASN A 74 0.62 -17.67 -2.72
CA ASN A 74 1.89 -18.26 -3.17
C ASN A 74 3.00 -18.11 -2.12
N PHE A 75 3.04 -16.99 -1.43
CA PHE A 75 4.00 -16.75 -0.34
C PHE A 75 3.76 -17.70 0.82
N PHE A 76 2.53 -17.74 1.35
CA PHE A 76 2.20 -18.55 2.52
C PHE A 76 2.17 -20.06 2.27
N LYS A 77 2.00 -20.49 1.03
CA LYS A 77 2.14 -21.91 0.64
C LYS A 77 3.50 -22.49 1.04
N LYS A 78 4.57 -21.68 1.01
CA LYS A 78 5.93 -22.09 1.41
C LYS A 78 6.05 -22.40 2.90
N PHE A 79 5.13 -21.91 3.72
CA PHE A 79 5.08 -22.11 5.18
C PHE A 79 3.99 -23.11 5.61
N GLU A 80 3.39 -23.81 4.65
CA GLU A 80 2.30 -24.77 4.90
C GLU A 80 1.09 -24.15 5.60
N VAL A 81 0.83 -22.87 5.38
CA VAL A 81 -0.28 -22.11 5.94
C VAL A 81 -1.32 -21.83 4.85
N LYS A 82 -2.60 -21.93 5.21
CA LYS A 82 -3.69 -21.65 4.28
C LYS A 82 -4.38 -20.32 4.60
N ILE A 83 -4.56 -19.52 3.58
CA ILE A 83 -5.52 -18.41 3.60
C ILE A 83 -6.91 -19.03 3.37
N TYR A 84 -7.77 -18.97 4.37
CA TYR A 84 -9.09 -19.57 4.32
C TYR A 84 -10.22 -18.57 4.12
N LYS A 85 -9.99 -17.29 4.45
CA LYS A 85 -10.95 -16.20 4.28
C LYS A 85 -10.21 -14.94 3.81
N SER A 86 -10.85 -14.11 3.00
CA SER A 86 -10.33 -12.81 2.55
C SER A 86 -11.45 -11.77 2.47
N GLU A 87 -11.12 -10.52 2.73
CA GLU A 87 -12.04 -9.38 2.70
C GLU A 87 -11.36 -8.19 2.04
N LYS A 88 -12.15 -7.38 1.31
CA LYS A 88 -11.72 -6.03 0.93
C LYS A 88 -12.05 -5.06 2.05
N VAL A 89 -11.15 -4.14 2.34
CA VAL A 89 -11.29 -3.11 3.36
C VAL A 89 -10.98 -1.77 2.73
N GLU A 90 -11.78 -0.75 3.01
CA GLU A 90 -11.65 0.57 2.37
C GLU A 90 -10.50 1.44 2.93
N THR A 91 -9.77 0.94 3.92
CA THR A 91 -8.62 1.65 4.51
C THR A 91 -7.51 1.89 3.48
N HIS A 92 -6.83 3.04 3.60
CA HIS A 92 -5.63 3.39 2.82
C HIS A 92 -5.78 3.33 1.28
N GLY A 93 -6.98 3.59 0.75
CA GLY A 93 -7.23 3.52 -0.69
C GLY A 93 -7.49 2.10 -1.20
N GLY A 94 -7.94 1.23 -0.31
CA GLY A 94 -8.27 -0.17 -0.58
C GLY A 94 -7.19 -1.14 -0.12
N SER A 95 -7.57 -1.91 0.89
CA SER A 95 -6.73 -2.96 1.49
C SER A 95 -7.37 -4.33 1.31
N ILE A 96 -6.55 -5.36 1.45
CA ILE A 96 -6.99 -6.74 1.58
C ILE A 96 -6.69 -7.23 2.99
N ARG A 97 -7.67 -7.85 3.62
CA ARG A 97 -7.50 -8.56 4.89
C ARG A 97 -7.63 -10.04 4.63
N VAL A 98 -6.63 -10.81 5.06
CA VAL A 98 -6.59 -12.26 4.89
C VAL A 98 -6.47 -12.96 6.23
N TYR A 99 -7.13 -14.10 6.33
CA TYR A 99 -7.21 -14.93 7.53
C TYR A 99 -6.50 -16.24 7.25
N LEU A 100 -5.52 -16.60 8.08
CA LEU A 100 -4.63 -17.73 7.87
C LEU A 100 -4.68 -18.69 9.04
N LYS A 101 -4.56 -20.00 8.74
CA LYS A 101 -4.44 -21.09 9.71
C LYS A 101 -3.37 -22.10 9.30
N LYS A 102 -2.75 -22.73 10.30
CA LYS A 102 -1.89 -23.90 10.10
C LYS A 102 -2.65 -25.16 9.74
N ASP A 103 -3.95 -25.18 10.04
CA ASP A 103 -4.81 -26.34 9.79
C ASP A 103 -4.96 -26.58 8.29
N LYS A 104 -4.37 -27.67 7.81
CA LYS A 104 -4.46 -28.09 6.39
C LYS A 104 -5.87 -28.49 5.97
N LYS A 105 -6.76 -28.82 6.94
CA LYS A 105 -8.15 -29.24 6.70
C LYS A 105 -9.13 -28.07 6.70
N VAL A 106 -8.67 -26.84 7.01
CA VAL A 106 -9.55 -25.67 7.01
C VAL A 106 -10.22 -25.50 5.65
N LYS A 107 -11.53 -25.32 5.65
CA LYS A 107 -12.33 -25.08 4.43
C LYS A 107 -12.08 -23.66 3.94
N ILE A 108 -11.74 -23.54 2.67
CA ILE A 108 -11.58 -22.23 2.01
C ILE A 108 -12.97 -21.63 1.75
N GLU A 109 -13.18 -20.40 2.19
CA GLU A 109 -14.44 -19.68 2.01
C GLU A 109 -14.60 -19.17 0.56
N LYS A 110 -15.86 -18.94 0.18
CA LYS A 110 -16.21 -18.39 -1.15
C LYS A 110 -15.53 -17.04 -1.43
N SER A 111 -15.30 -16.25 -0.38
CA SER A 111 -14.62 -14.95 -0.47
C SER A 111 -13.23 -15.02 -1.14
N VAL A 112 -12.45 -16.04 -0.81
CA VAL A 112 -11.12 -16.28 -1.43
C VAL A 112 -11.27 -16.59 -2.91
N ILE A 113 -12.20 -17.47 -3.26
CA ILE A 113 -12.43 -17.89 -4.66
C ILE A 113 -12.91 -16.71 -5.50
N GLN A 114 -13.85 -15.92 -4.97
CA GLN A 114 -14.38 -14.73 -5.65
C GLN A 114 -13.29 -13.71 -5.93
N MET A 115 -12.45 -13.41 -4.94
CA MET A 115 -11.34 -12.45 -5.11
C MET A 115 -10.27 -12.96 -6.09
N LEU A 116 -9.94 -14.25 -6.07
CA LEU A 116 -9.02 -14.85 -7.05
C LEU A 116 -9.58 -14.75 -8.48
N ASN A 117 -10.86 -15.01 -8.67
CA ASN A 117 -11.51 -14.87 -9.96
C ASN A 117 -11.51 -13.41 -10.46
N GLU A 118 -11.67 -12.45 -9.55
CA GLU A 118 -11.56 -11.02 -9.89
C GLU A 118 -10.14 -10.65 -10.32
N GLU A 119 -9.11 -11.09 -9.60
CA GLU A 119 -7.72 -10.90 -9.97
C GLU A 119 -7.37 -11.52 -11.33
N GLU A 120 -7.88 -12.73 -11.59
CA GLU A 120 -7.66 -13.42 -12.85
C GLU A 120 -8.33 -12.67 -14.03
N LYS A 121 -9.59 -12.27 -13.87
CA LYS A 121 -10.32 -11.47 -14.88
C LYS A 121 -9.63 -10.14 -15.16
N PHE A 122 -9.08 -9.49 -14.14
CA PHE A 122 -8.33 -8.25 -14.29
C PHE A 122 -6.98 -8.47 -14.98
N GLY A 123 -6.45 -9.68 -14.89
CA GLY A 123 -5.16 -10.05 -15.48
C GLY A 123 -3.97 -9.66 -14.60
N ILE A 124 -4.08 -9.83 -13.27
CA ILE A 124 -3.03 -9.44 -12.31
C ILE A 124 -1.68 -10.14 -12.56
N LYS A 125 -1.69 -11.30 -13.22
CA LYS A 125 -0.49 -12.04 -13.60
C LYS A 125 0.09 -11.61 -14.96
N LYS A 126 -0.59 -10.73 -15.70
CA LYS A 126 -0.21 -10.37 -17.08
C LYS A 126 0.65 -9.12 -17.07
N PHE A 127 1.84 -9.18 -17.65
CA PHE A 127 2.73 -8.01 -17.78
C PHE A 127 2.04 -6.81 -18.46
N LYS A 128 1.18 -7.07 -19.47
CA LYS A 128 0.39 -6.05 -20.16
C LYS A 128 -0.43 -5.16 -19.21
N THR A 129 -0.96 -5.74 -18.11
CA THR A 129 -1.73 -5.00 -17.10
C THR A 129 -0.89 -3.92 -16.44
N TYR A 130 0.35 -4.24 -16.08
CA TYR A 130 1.29 -3.29 -15.46
C TYR A 130 1.79 -2.25 -16.45
N LYS A 131 2.01 -2.64 -17.71
CA LYS A 131 2.36 -1.69 -18.78
C LYS A 131 1.26 -0.64 -18.97
N ILE A 132 0.00 -1.07 -19.08
CA ILE A 132 -1.15 -0.17 -19.18
C ILE A 132 -1.29 0.73 -17.97
N PHE A 133 -1.06 0.21 -16.75
CA PHE A 133 -1.02 1.02 -15.54
C PHE A 133 0.03 2.12 -15.66
N GLY A 134 1.26 1.78 -16.01
CA GLY A 134 2.34 2.76 -16.20
C GLY A 134 1.98 3.83 -17.22
N GLU A 135 1.48 3.45 -18.41
CA GLU A 135 1.05 4.38 -19.45
C GLU A 135 -0.02 5.36 -18.95
N LYS A 136 -1.02 4.87 -18.21
CA LYS A 136 -2.07 5.72 -17.61
C LYS A 136 -1.50 6.69 -16.57
N VAL A 137 -0.60 6.24 -15.70
CA VAL A 137 0.04 7.07 -14.69
C VAL A 137 0.89 8.16 -15.33
N TYR A 138 1.65 7.85 -16.38
CA TYR A 138 2.38 8.86 -17.17
C TYR A 138 1.45 9.87 -17.84
N LYS A 139 0.31 9.44 -18.38
CA LYS A 139 -0.69 10.37 -18.94
C LYS A 139 -1.26 11.32 -17.88
N ILE A 140 -1.51 10.83 -16.67
CA ILE A 140 -1.91 11.69 -15.53
C ILE A 140 -0.83 12.73 -15.24
N ARG A 141 0.44 12.31 -15.18
CA ARG A 141 1.58 13.21 -15.00
C ARG A 141 1.58 14.35 -16.00
N GLU A 142 1.51 14.03 -17.29
CA GLU A 142 1.53 15.04 -18.34
C GLU A 142 0.33 16.01 -18.25
N ASN A 143 -0.86 15.50 -17.95
CA ASN A 143 -2.05 16.33 -17.77
C ASN A 143 -1.92 17.28 -16.57
N ILE A 144 -1.42 16.80 -15.43
CA ILE A 144 -1.20 17.62 -14.24
C ILE A 144 -0.17 18.73 -14.54
N ARG A 145 0.96 18.38 -15.14
CA ARG A 145 2.00 19.34 -15.51
C ARG A 145 1.46 20.44 -16.43
N LYS A 146 0.73 20.05 -17.47
CA LYS A 146 0.10 20.99 -18.42
C LYS A 146 -0.85 21.96 -17.72
N ASN A 147 -1.73 21.42 -16.84
CA ASN A 147 -2.72 22.23 -16.15
C ASN A 147 -2.09 23.19 -15.14
N LEU A 148 -1.13 22.73 -14.34
CA LEU A 148 -0.43 23.58 -13.37
C LEU A 148 0.39 24.67 -14.06
N LYS A 149 1.10 24.33 -15.15
CA LYS A 149 1.83 25.34 -15.95
C LYS A 149 0.88 26.41 -16.51
N LYS A 150 -0.31 26.02 -17.01
CA LYS A 150 -1.32 26.97 -17.48
C LYS A 150 -1.79 27.90 -16.36
N LEU A 151 -2.07 27.38 -15.17
CA LEU A 151 -2.46 28.18 -14.01
C LEU A 151 -1.34 29.13 -13.57
N LYS A 152 -0.11 28.67 -13.52
CA LYS A 152 1.05 29.51 -13.14
C LYS A 152 1.28 30.65 -14.11
N ASN A 153 1.10 30.42 -15.42
CA ASN A 153 1.22 31.48 -16.43
C ASN A 153 0.17 32.58 -16.25
N SER A 154 -0.97 32.31 -15.63
CA SER A 154 -2.00 33.30 -15.27
C SER A 154 -1.72 34.02 -13.95
N LYS A 155 -0.51 33.93 -13.41
CA LYS A 155 -0.07 34.49 -12.12
C LYS A 155 -0.89 34.01 -10.91
N THR A 156 -1.54 32.85 -11.04
CA THR A 156 -2.30 32.22 -9.95
C THR A 156 -1.33 31.65 -8.91
N LYS A 157 -1.58 31.92 -7.63
CA LYS A 157 -0.88 31.24 -6.53
C LYS A 157 -1.44 29.85 -6.38
N ILE A 158 -0.58 28.85 -6.30
CA ILE A 158 -0.95 27.45 -6.13
C ILE A 158 -0.38 26.97 -4.81
N ILE A 159 -1.27 26.58 -3.91
CA ILE A 159 -0.93 26.13 -2.56
C ILE A 159 -1.34 24.68 -2.42
N GLY A 160 -0.43 23.84 -1.88
CA GLY A 160 -0.74 22.48 -1.51
C GLY A 160 -1.28 22.38 -0.08
N TYR A 161 -2.03 21.32 0.23
CA TYR A 161 -2.47 21.00 1.58
C TYR A 161 -2.05 19.58 1.95
N GLY A 162 -1.33 19.46 3.08
CA GLY A 162 -0.82 18.21 3.58
C GLY A 162 0.54 17.79 2.97
N ALA A 163 1.45 17.33 3.82
CA ALA A 163 2.78 16.82 3.43
C ALA A 163 2.99 15.36 3.90
N PRO A 164 2.11 14.40 3.53
CA PRO A 164 2.33 12.99 3.83
C PRO A 164 3.48 12.42 2.98
N ALA A 165 3.98 11.22 3.33
CA ALA A 165 5.03 10.53 2.56
C ALA A 165 4.64 10.37 1.07
N LYS A 166 3.37 10.10 0.79
CA LYS A 166 2.82 10.00 -0.58
C LYS A 166 2.96 11.29 -1.39
N ALA A 167 2.85 12.46 -0.74
CA ALA A 167 3.06 13.74 -1.42
C ALA A 167 4.49 13.86 -1.98
N THR A 168 5.48 13.38 -1.24
CA THR A 168 6.87 13.32 -1.73
C THR A 168 6.97 12.51 -3.03
N THR A 169 6.34 11.33 -3.06
CA THR A 169 6.32 10.50 -4.28
C THR A 169 5.62 11.19 -5.44
N ALA A 170 4.41 11.71 -5.20
CA ALA A 170 3.60 12.35 -6.23
C ALA A 170 4.29 13.59 -6.82
N LEU A 171 4.78 14.50 -5.97
CA LEU A 171 5.40 15.75 -6.40
C LEU A 171 6.71 15.52 -7.18
N ASN A 172 7.56 14.60 -6.71
CA ASN A 172 8.78 14.23 -7.43
C ASN A 172 8.45 13.55 -8.76
N PHE A 173 7.52 12.61 -8.78
CA PHE A 173 7.12 11.93 -10.01
C PHE A 173 6.50 12.90 -11.02
N PHE A 174 5.65 13.81 -10.58
CA PHE A 174 5.06 14.82 -11.46
C PHE A 174 6.08 15.86 -11.91
N GLY A 175 7.14 16.12 -11.12
CA GLY A 175 8.14 17.13 -11.41
C GLY A 175 7.57 18.55 -11.39
N ILE A 176 6.77 18.85 -10.36
CA ILE A 176 5.99 20.11 -10.23
C ILE A 176 6.45 20.94 -9.03
N SER A 177 7.75 21.13 -8.89
CA SER A 177 8.32 21.92 -7.78
C SER A 177 8.16 23.43 -7.93
N ASN A 178 8.19 23.95 -9.16
CA ASN A 178 8.14 25.38 -9.44
C ASN A 178 6.74 25.94 -9.56
N GLU A 179 5.76 25.08 -9.74
CA GLU A 179 4.36 25.44 -9.89
C GLU A 179 3.67 25.68 -8.56
N ILE A 180 4.12 25.02 -7.48
CA ILE A 180 3.55 25.12 -6.14
C ILE A 180 4.36 26.11 -5.31
N ASP A 181 3.68 27.14 -4.78
CA ASP A 181 4.33 28.19 -4.01
C ASP A 181 4.75 27.69 -2.61
N PHE A 182 3.88 26.99 -1.92
CA PHE A 182 4.14 26.33 -0.62
C PHE A 182 3.06 25.29 -0.31
N ILE A 183 3.29 24.52 0.75
CA ILE A 183 2.32 23.55 1.27
C ILE A 183 1.95 23.94 2.70
N VAL A 184 0.67 23.85 3.02
CA VAL A 184 0.14 24.00 4.38
C VAL A 184 0.05 22.62 5.01
N GLU A 185 0.51 22.49 6.26
CA GLU A 185 0.59 21.21 6.97
C GLU A 185 0.14 21.38 8.43
N ASP A 186 -0.70 20.47 8.92
CA ASP A 186 -1.20 20.52 10.30
C ASP A 186 -0.19 19.98 11.32
N ASN A 187 0.67 19.05 10.90
CA ASN A 187 1.67 18.46 11.78
C ASN A 187 2.82 19.43 12.05
N LYS A 188 2.88 19.97 13.26
CA LYS A 188 3.91 20.93 13.72
C LYS A 188 5.34 20.45 13.49
N LEU A 189 5.59 19.13 13.53
CA LEU A 189 6.93 18.57 13.29
C LEU A 189 7.41 18.74 11.86
N LYS A 190 6.52 19.06 10.92
CA LYS A 190 6.82 19.25 9.50
C LYS A 190 6.86 20.72 9.10
N HIS A 191 6.51 21.65 10.00
CA HIS A 191 6.56 23.08 9.71
C HIS A 191 8.01 23.56 9.46
N ASN A 192 8.14 24.52 8.56
CA ASN A 192 9.42 25.12 8.16
C ASN A 192 10.45 24.09 7.63
N LYS A 193 9.95 22.97 7.08
CA LYS A 193 10.77 21.96 6.42
C LYS A 193 10.44 21.90 4.94
N PHE A 194 11.38 21.44 4.15
CA PHE A 194 11.20 21.22 2.73
C PHE A 194 10.76 19.77 2.46
N ILE A 195 9.87 19.61 1.49
CA ILE A 195 9.56 18.29 0.97
C ILE A 195 10.79 17.75 0.23
N PRO A 196 11.28 16.56 0.57
CA PRO A 196 12.46 15.97 -0.06
C PRO A 196 12.34 15.91 -1.59
N GLY A 197 13.41 16.28 -2.28
CA GLY A 197 13.50 16.21 -3.74
C GLY A 197 12.93 17.40 -4.49
N VAL A 198 11.81 17.99 -4.05
CA VAL A 198 11.15 19.11 -4.75
C VAL A 198 11.36 20.49 -4.11
N LYS A 199 11.93 20.55 -2.91
CA LYS A 199 12.25 21.80 -2.18
C LYS A 199 11.06 22.75 -1.95
N ILE A 200 9.83 22.24 -1.90
CA ILE A 200 8.65 23.02 -1.56
C ILE A 200 8.58 23.16 -0.05
N LEU A 201 8.41 24.40 0.44
CA LEU A 201 8.35 24.70 1.87
C LEU A 201 7.02 24.28 2.46
N SER A 202 7.04 23.62 3.59
CA SER A 202 5.86 23.31 4.40
C SER A 202 5.67 24.38 5.48
N LEU A 203 4.52 25.02 5.50
CA LEU A 203 4.19 26.10 6.41
C LEU A 203 3.09 25.68 7.38
N ILE A 204 2.96 26.46 8.46
CA ILE A 204 1.83 26.33 9.40
C ILE A 204 0.55 26.71 8.71
N HIS A 205 -0.57 26.08 9.09
CA HIS A 205 -1.89 26.54 8.72
C HIS A 205 -2.13 27.93 9.34
N ILE A 206 -2.36 28.90 8.49
CA ILE A 206 -2.73 30.26 8.92
C ILE A 206 -4.24 30.33 9.11
#